data_7d19c5599a45ce4f3588f2096fc4c555
#
_entry.id   7d19c5599a45ce4f3588f2096fc4c555
#
_cell.length_a   1.000
_cell.length_b   1.000
_cell.length_c   1.000
_cell.angle_alpha   90.00
_cell.angle_beta   90.00
_cell.angle_gamma   90.00
#
_symmetry.space_group_name_H-M   'P 1'
#
loop_
_entity.id
_entity.type
_entity.pdbx_description
1 polymer ?
#
loop_
_entity_poly.entity_id
_entity_poly.type
_entity_poly.pdbx_seq_one_letter_code
_entity_poly.pdbx_strand_id
1 'polypeptide(L)'
;MKKVGIYMRVGNKEQLELTEQEQIEAMQRIADNMQGTVTPRKRAIPTPEELKAEGYDVVTLPKKKAWLFLRSSVGIPNVERQSTLNSLKNAAHARGYEIVGETVVVGTSDKSKQTIESLLNGKMKESGAELLFMRGTRDISFKFGEVSEVYDMITSAGYVVDTVDGSIQMMEGKTENGMNVRDIIKSLTDTTTEEQPEQTEPSEDESPTQTIGGG
;
A
#
# COMPACT_ATOMS: atom_id res chain seq x y z
N MET A 1 13.27 -10.21 -41.82
CA MET A 1 12.03 -9.67 -41.29
C MET A 1 12.25 -9.30 -39.83
N LYS A 2 11.96 -8.06 -39.44
CA LYS A 2 12.06 -7.66 -38.03
C LYS A 2 10.84 -8.18 -37.26
N LYS A 3 11.04 -8.98 -36.22
CA LYS A 3 9.96 -9.43 -35.32
C LYS A 3 9.60 -8.26 -34.39
N VAL A 4 8.35 -7.83 -34.44
CA VAL A 4 7.83 -6.78 -33.54
C VAL A 4 6.90 -7.47 -32.53
N GLY A 5 7.22 -7.32 -31.25
CA GLY A 5 6.33 -7.75 -30.15
C GLY A 5 5.41 -6.59 -29.76
N ILE A 6 4.10 -6.80 -29.79
CA ILE A 6 3.12 -5.82 -29.33
C ILE A 6 2.63 -6.27 -27.96
N TYR A 7 2.80 -5.39 -26.95
CA TYR A 7 2.26 -5.59 -25.61
C TYR A 7 1.05 -4.68 -25.41
N MET A 8 -0.08 -5.27 -25.07
CA MET A 8 -1.30 -4.52 -24.78
C MET A 8 -1.62 -4.63 -23.29
N ARG A 9 -1.66 -3.49 -22.59
CA ARG A 9 -2.10 -3.41 -21.20
C ARG A 9 -3.56 -2.96 -21.18
N VAL A 10 -4.44 -3.81 -20.67
CA VAL A 10 -5.85 -3.45 -20.46
C VAL A 10 -5.91 -2.50 -19.25
N GLY A 11 -6.25 -1.24 -19.51
CA GLY A 11 -6.28 -0.18 -18.49
C GLY A 11 -7.69 0.29 -18.10
N ASN A 12 -8.73 -0.02 -18.91
CA ASN A 12 -10.10 0.45 -18.70
C ASN A 12 -11.09 -0.71 -18.62
N LYS A 13 -12.19 -0.52 -17.87
CA LYS A 13 -13.30 -1.49 -17.80
C LYS A 13 -13.85 -1.84 -19.17
N GLU A 14 -13.94 -0.88 -20.09
CA GLU A 14 -14.42 -1.06 -21.45
C GLU A 14 -13.54 -2.00 -22.30
N GLN A 15 -12.24 -2.05 -22.00
CA GLN A 15 -11.32 -2.98 -22.67
C GLN A 15 -11.39 -4.41 -22.10
N LEU A 16 -11.93 -4.58 -20.89
CA LEU A 16 -12.20 -5.87 -20.28
C LEU A 16 -13.43 -6.56 -20.88
N GLU A 17 -14.33 -5.79 -21.50
CA GLU A 17 -15.54 -6.30 -22.14
C GLU A 17 -15.28 -6.85 -23.57
N LEU A 18 -14.12 -6.53 -24.16
CA LEU A 18 -13.73 -7.12 -25.44
C LEU A 18 -13.42 -8.61 -25.28
N THR A 19 -14.06 -9.43 -26.09
CA THR A 19 -13.75 -10.85 -26.14
C THR A 19 -12.30 -11.07 -26.57
N GLU A 20 -11.71 -12.20 -26.21
CA GLU A 20 -10.33 -12.56 -26.59
C GLU A 20 -10.13 -12.47 -28.12
N GLN A 21 -11.17 -12.76 -28.86
CA GLN A 21 -11.19 -12.71 -30.33
C GLN A 21 -11.11 -11.27 -30.86
N GLU A 22 -11.86 -10.36 -30.29
CA GLU A 22 -11.84 -8.93 -30.67
C GLU A 22 -10.50 -8.27 -30.32
N GLN A 23 -9.85 -8.70 -29.22
CA GLN A 23 -8.51 -8.25 -28.87
C GLN A 23 -7.47 -8.75 -29.88
N ILE A 24 -7.57 -10.00 -30.34
CA ILE A 24 -6.69 -10.57 -31.36
C ILE A 24 -6.89 -9.84 -32.69
N GLU A 25 -8.13 -9.57 -33.11
CA GLU A 25 -8.41 -8.83 -34.33
C GLU A 25 -7.89 -7.39 -34.28
N ALA A 26 -8.02 -6.71 -33.17
CA ALA A 26 -7.47 -5.36 -32.97
C ALA A 26 -5.93 -5.36 -33.08
N MET A 27 -5.27 -6.35 -32.48
CA MET A 27 -3.83 -6.53 -32.60
C MET A 27 -3.40 -6.85 -34.03
N GLN A 28 -4.18 -7.68 -34.75
CA GLN A 28 -3.92 -8.03 -36.15
C GLN A 28 -4.00 -6.80 -37.05
N ARG A 29 -5.01 -5.93 -36.87
CA ARG A 29 -5.14 -4.67 -37.64
C ARG A 29 -3.95 -3.72 -37.39
N ILE A 30 -3.46 -3.65 -36.16
CA ILE A 30 -2.27 -2.83 -35.84
C ILE A 30 -1.03 -3.41 -36.53
N ALA A 31 -0.86 -4.72 -36.51
CA ALA A 31 0.30 -5.39 -37.12
C ALA A 31 0.27 -5.29 -38.66
N ASP A 32 -0.90 -5.44 -39.29
CA ASP A 32 -1.07 -5.28 -40.69
C ASP A 32 -0.73 -3.85 -41.14
N ASN A 33 -1.12 -2.84 -40.38
CA ASN A 33 -0.74 -1.46 -40.63
C ASN A 33 0.77 -1.21 -40.47
N MET A 34 1.47 -2.03 -39.68
CA MET A 34 2.93 -1.95 -39.47
C MET A 34 3.71 -2.93 -40.38
N GLN A 35 3.03 -3.59 -41.32
CA GLN A 35 3.60 -4.64 -42.23
C GLN A 35 4.26 -5.79 -41.45
N GLY A 36 3.70 -6.16 -40.32
CA GLY A 36 4.18 -7.23 -39.43
C GLY A 36 3.14 -8.36 -39.28
N THR A 37 3.59 -9.56 -38.96
CA THR A 37 2.71 -10.70 -38.63
C THR A 37 2.56 -10.78 -37.13
N VAL A 38 1.32 -10.74 -36.59
CA VAL A 38 1.05 -10.95 -35.15
C VAL A 38 0.96 -12.45 -34.89
N THR A 39 1.83 -12.97 -34.07
CA THR A 39 1.72 -14.32 -33.55
C THR A 39 1.11 -14.23 -32.15
N PRO A 40 -0.12 -14.72 -31.90
CA PRO A 40 -0.71 -14.72 -30.57
C PRO A 40 0.16 -15.59 -29.66
N ARG A 41 0.86 -14.98 -28.70
CA ARG A 41 1.54 -15.71 -27.64
C ARG A 41 0.57 -15.91 -26.49
N LYS A 42 0.31 -17.16 -26.11
CA LYS A 42 -0.25 -17.48 -24.79
C LYS A 42 0.60 -16.78 -23.73
N ARG A 43 -0.02 -16.13 -22.76
CA ARG A 43 0.51 -15.26 -21.73
C ARG A 43 1.50 -15.89 -20.73
N ALA A 44 2.42 -16.73 -21.15
CA ALA A 44 3.56 -17.06 -20.31
C ALA A 44 4.60 -15.94 -20.50
N ILE A 45 4.81 -15.13 -19.47
CA ILE A 45 5.99 -14.27 -19.41
C ILE A 45 7.17 -15.24 -19.51
N PRO A 46 8.04 -15.14 -20.54
CA PRO A 46 9.14 -16.07 -20.68
C PRO A 46 10.02 -16.00 -19.43
N THR A 47 10.43 -17.17 -18.95
CA THR A 47 11.33 -17.25 -17.81
C THR A 47 12.69 -16.64 -18.17
N PRO A 48 13.50 -16.20 -17.18
CA PRO A 48 14.85 -15.71 -17.43
C PRO A 48 15.72 -16.73 -18.18
N GLU A 49 15.50 -18.03 -17.96
CA GLU A 49 16.19 -19.11 -18.65
C GLU A 49 15.79 -19.20 -20.13
N GLU A 50 14.50 -19.07 -20.43
CA GLU A 50 13.97 -19.06 -21.81
C GLU A 50 14.50 -17.85 -22.58
N LEU A 51 14.54 -16.66 -21.94
CA LEU A 51 15.12 -15.47 -22.55
C LEU A 51 16.61 -15.63 -22.83
N LYS A 52 17.37 -16.22 -21.89
CA LYS A 52 18.79 -16.54 -22.13
C LYS A 52 18.98 -17.54 -23.26
N ALA A 53 18.14 -18.58 -23.36
CA ALA A 53 18.19 -19.55 -24.44
C ALA A 53 17.86 -18.92 -25.80
N GLU A 54 17.04 -17.86 -25.83
CA GLU A 54 16.76 -17.05 -27.02
C GLU A 54 17.86 -16.02 -27.37
N GLY A 55 18.94 -15.94 -26.58
CA GLY A 55 20.08 -15.06 -26.82
C GLY A 55 19.92 -13.64 -26.26
N TYR A 56 19.02 -13.43 -25.30
CA TYR A 56 18.91 -12.15 -24.60
C TYR A 56 19.86 -12.09 -23.41
N ASP A 57 20.53 -10.97 -23.23
CA ASP A 57 21.26 -10.67 -22.00
C ASP A 57 20.26 -10.36 -20.87
N VAL A 58 20.00 -11.36 -20.03
CA VAL A 58 19.11 -11.20 -18.87
C VAL A 58 19.94 -10.74 -17.67
N VAL A 59 19.86 -9.45 -17.37
CA VAL A 59 20.38 -8.89 -16.13
C VAL A 59 19.37 -9.15 -15.02
N THR A 60 19.69 -10.10 -14.16
CA THR A 60 18.89 -10.32 -12.94
C THR A 60 19.32 -9.27 -11.91
N LEU A 61 18.52 -8.25 -11.72
CA LEU A 61 18.75 -7.29 -10.63
C LEU A 61 18.56 -8.00 -9.28
N PRO A 62 19.42 -7.71 -8.28
CA PRO A 62 19.23 -8.25 -6.93
C PRO A 62 17.85 -7.82 -6.41
N LYS A 63 17.10 -8.79 -5.90
CA LYS A 63 15.77 -8.53 -5.32
C LYS A 63 15.95 -7.80 -4.00
N LYS A 64 15.23 -6.69 -3.79
CA LYS A 64 15.18 -6.04 -2.49
C LYS A 64 14.50 -6.95 -1.47
N LYS A 65 15.08 -7.06 -0.28
CA LYS A 65 14.57 -7.88 0.81
C LYS A 65 13.49 -7.12 1.58
N ALA A 66 12.27 -7.66 1.58
CA ALA A 66 11.10 -7.05 2.19
C ALA A 66 10.67 -7.78 3.46
N TRP A 67 10.36 -7.04 4.50
CA TRP A 67 9.60 -7.49 5.65
C TRP A 67 8.14 -7.08 5.48
N LEU A 68 7.21 -8.03 5.56
CA LEU A 68 5.78 -7.75 5.43
C LEU A 68 5.19 -7.33 6.77
N PHE A 69 4.42 -6.27 6.78
CA PHE A 69 3.69 -5.80 7.95
C PHE A 69 2.20 -5.66 7.64
N LEU A 70 1.37 -6.26 8.47
CA LEU A 70 -0.08 -6.22 8.35
C LEU A 70 -0.71 -5.90 9.71
N ARG A 71 -1.54 -4.85 9.78
CA ARG A 71 -2.43 -4.63 10.91
C ARG A 71 -3.84 -5.16 10.61
N SER A 72 -4.40 -5.88 11.56
CA SER A 72 -5.77 -6.37 11.52
C SER A 72 -6.55 -5.89 12.73
N SER A 73 -7.82 -5.58 12.56
CA SER A 73 -8.71 -5.24 13.67
C SER A 73 -9.00 -6.47 14.55
N VAL A 74 -9.31 -6.20 15.80
CA VAL A 74 -9.86 -7.21 16.72
C VAL A 74 -11.21 -7.68 16.16
N GLY A 75 -11.46 -8.98 16.17
CA GLY A 75 -12.70 -9.54 15.62
C GLY A 75 -12.62 -10.07 14.19
N ILE A 76 -11.61 -9.70 13.41
CA ILE A 76 -11.39 -10.30 12.09
C ILE A 76 -10.99 -11.78 12.25
N PRO A 77 -11.68 -12.72 11.58
CA PRO A 77 -11.35 -14.13 11.63
C PRO A 77 -9.92 -14.43 11.13
N ASN A 78 -9.28 -15.45 11.69
CA ASN A 78 -7.91 -15.80 11.32
C ASN A 78 -7.78 -16.16 9.84
N VAL A 79 -8.79 -16.82 9.26
CA VAL A 79 -8.81 -17.17 7.83
C VAL A 79 -8.77 -15.92 6.94
N GLU A 80 -9.52 -14.90 7.30
CA GLU A 80 -9.56 -13.64 6.57
C GLU A 80 -8.22 -12.87 6.69
N ARG A 81 -7.65 -12.85 7.90
CA ARG A 81 -6.29 -12.28 8.10
C ARG A 81 -5.25 -12.99 7.26
N GLN A 82 -5.31 -14.32 7.19
CA GLN A 82 -4.38 -15.11 6.39
C GLN A 82 -4.57 -14.86 4.89
N SER A 83 -5.82 -14.73 4.43
CA SER A 83 -6.13 -14.36 3.05
C SER A 83 -5.55 -12.99 2.69
N THR A 84 -5.71 -12.01 3.57
CA THR A 84 -5.14 -10.66 3.40
C THR A 84 -3.60 -10.69 3.36
N LEU A 85 -2.98 -11.46 4.25
CA LEU A 85 -1.53 -11.63 4.25
C LEU A 85 -1.03 -12.30 2.96
N ASN A 86 -1.74 -13.31 2.46
CA ASN A 86 -1.39 -13.94 1.18
C ASN A 86 -1.51 -12.96 0.01
N SER A 87 -2.52 -12.09 0.01
CA SER A 87 -2.64 -11.03 -0.99
C SER A 87 -1.47 -10.05 -0.91
N LEU A 88 -1.00 -9.70 0.30
CA LEU A 88 0.17 -8.87 0.50
C LEU A 88 1.46 -9.56 -0.01
N LYS A 89 1.62 -10.87 0.24
CA LYS A 89 2.73 -11.67 -0.30
C LYS A 89 2.75 -11.65 -1.83
N ASN A 90 1.60 -11.86 -2.45
CA ASN A 90 1.48 -11.83 -3.91
C ASN A 90 1.84 -10.44 -4.48
N ALA A 91 1.43 -9.37 -3.81
CA ALA A 91 1.79 -8.01 -4.21
C ALA A 91 3.30 -7.75 -4.09
N ALA A 92 3.95 -8.23 -3.03
CA ALA A 92 5.40 -8.14 -2.86
C ALA A 92 6.15 -8.91 -3.96
N HIS A 93 5.73 -10.14 -4.25
CA HIS A 93 6.31 -10.92 -5.35
C HIS A 93 6.11 -10.25 -6.72
N ALA A 94 4.93 -9.68 -6.98
CA ALA A 94 4.66 -8.94 -8.22
C ALA A 94 5.56 -7.71 -8.40
N ARG A 95 6.05 -7.11 -7.31
CA ARG A 95 7.04 -6.02 -7.32
C ARG A 95 8.49 -6.51 -7.36
N GLY A 96 8.71 -7.83 -7.41
CA GLY A 96 10.02 -8.43 -7.46
C GLY A 96 10.76 -8.45 -6.12
N TYR A 97 10.05 -8.31 -4.99
CA TYR A 97 10.66 -8.37 -3.66
C TYR A 97 10.91 -9.82 -3.22
N GLU A 98 11.99 -10.02 -2.46
CA GLU A 98 12.27 -11.23 -1.69
C GLU A 98 11.70 -11.06 -0.28
N ILE A 99 10.74 -11.90 0.12
CA ILE A 99 10.13 -11.83 1.44
C ILE A 99 11.04 -12.54 2.44
N VAL A 100 11.61 -11.80 3.40
CA VAL A 100 12.50 -12.33 4.44
C VAL A 100 11.84 -12.45 5.80
N GLY A 101 10.63 -11.93 5.95
CA GLY A 101 9.85 -12.08 7.17
C GLY A 101 8.49 -11.43 7.09
N GLU A 102 7.64 -11.73 8.07
CA GLU A 102 6.29 -11.20 8.15
C GLU A 102 5.85 -10.96 9.60
N THR A 103 5.02 -9.98 9.80
CA THR A 103 4.41 -9.66 11.09
C THR A 103 2.97 -9.24 10.91
N VAL A 104 2.09 -9.89 11.67
CA VAL A 104 0.67 -9.53 11.75
C VAL A 104 0.37 -9.01 13.14
N VAL A 105 -0.09 -7.76 13.23
CA VAL A 105 -0.52 -7.11 14.47
C VAL A 105 -2.03 -7.12 14.53
N VAL A 106 -2.59 -7.59 15.65
CA VAL A 106 -4.02 -7.50 15.90
C VAL A 106 -4.25 -6.46 17.00
N GLY A 107 -4.91 -5.34 16.65
CA GLY A 107 -5.20 -4.29 17.62
C GLY A 107 -5.11 -2.87 17.08
N THR A 108 -4.72 -1.96 17.98
CA THR A 108 -4.69 -0.51 17.78
C THR A 108 -3.45 -0.02 17.03
N SER A 109 -3.44 1.25 16.64
CA SER A 109 -2.29 1.94 16.04
C SER A 109 -1.07 1.98 16.97
N ASP A 110 -1.28 2.20 18.29
CA ASP A 110 -0.20 2.20 19.25
C ASP A 110 0.57 0.88 19.29
N LYS A 111 -0.17 -0.24 19.19
CA LYS A 111 0.43 -1.57 19.11
C LYS A 111 1.21 -1.75 17.81
N SER A 112 0.73 -1.18 16.69
CA SER A 112 1.46 -1.17 15.41
C SER A 112 2.77 -0.40 15.54
N LYS A 113 2.75 0.82 16.11
CA LYS A 113 3.94 1.65 16.34
C LYS A 113 4.99 0.91 17.16
N GLN A 114 4.62 0.38 18.34
CA GLN A 114 5.51 -0.40 19.22
C GLN A 114 6.09 -1.64 18.51
N THR A 115 5.26 -2.34 17.73
CA THR A 115 5.71 -3.53 17.01
C THR A 115 6.70 -3.16 15.90
N ILE A 116 6.44 -2.10 15.13
CA ILE A 116 7.37 -1.61 14.10
C ILE A 116 8.70 -1.22 14.73
N GLU A 117 8.69 -0.46 15.83
CA GLU A 117 9.90 -0.07 16.54
C GLU A 117 10.73 -1.29 16.98
N SER A 118 10.08 -2.30 17.54
CA SER A 118 10.72 -3.57 17.93
C SER A 118 11.30 -4.31 16.71
N LEU A 119 10.59 -4.30 15.57
CA LEU A 119 11.05 -4.94 14.33
C LEU A 119 12.32 -4.28 13.77
N LEU A 120 12.35 -2.94 13.74
CA LEU A 120 13.49 -2.17 13.24
C LEU A 120 14.77 -2.45 14.04
N ASN A 121 14.63 -2.55 15.36
CA ASN A 121 15.75 -2.79 16.27
C ASN A 121 16.20 -4.27 16.35
N GLY A 122 15.40 -5.19 15.86
CA GLY A 122 15.64 -6.63 15.96
C GLY A 122 15.55 -7.36 14.63
N LYS A 123 14.42 -8.02 14.42
CA LYS A 123 14.22 -9.01 13.34
C LYS A 123 14.50 -8.50 11.92
N MET A 124 14.17 -7.25 11.61
CA MET A 124 14.45 -6.70 10.29
C MET A 124 15.96 -6.58 10.06
N LYS A 125 16.70 -6.14 11.07
CA LYS A 125 18.16 -6.05 11.02
C LYS A 125 18.81 -7.43 10.89
N GLU A 126 18.34 -8.40 11.67
CA GLU A 126 18.86 -9.78 11.66
C GLU A 126 18.60 -10.49 10.33
N SER A 127 17.43 -10.26 9.72
CA SER A 127 17.06 -10.86 8.43
C SER A 127 17.70 -10.17 7.22
N GLY A 128 18.32 -9.01 7.42
CA GLY A 128 18.84 -8.17 6.34
C GLY A 128 17.73 -7.58 5.46
N ALA A 129 16.55 -7.35 6.02
CA ALA A 129 15.48 -6.63 5.33
C ALA A 129 15.95 -5.22 4.97
N GLU A 130 15.57 -4.74 3.80
CA GLU A 130 15.89 -3.40 3.29
C GLU A 130 14.65 -2.48 3.32
N LEU A 131 13.47 -3.08 3.29
CA LEU A 131 12.22 -2.34 3.25
C LEU A 131 11.13 -2.99 4.11
N LEU A 132 10.22 -2.15 4.62
CA LEU A 132 8.97 -2.54 5.23
C LEU A 132 7.84 -2.40 4.20
N PHE A 133 7.15 -3.49 3.89
CA PHE A 133 6.09 -3.55 2.90
C PHE A 133 4.74 -3.81 3.57
N MET A 134 3.76 -2.96 3.28
CA MET A 134 2.42 -3.00 3.87
C MET A 134 1.33 -2.70 2.85
N ARG A 135 0.06 -2.86 3.20
CA ARG A 135 -1.05 -2.54 2.30
C ARG A 135 -1.15 -1.04 2.03
N GLY A 136 -1.00 -0.25 3.08
CA GLY A 136 -1.11 1.20 3.05
C GLY A 136 -0.84 1.80 4.42
N THR A 137 -0.86 3.12 4.51
CA THR A 137 -0.63 3.86 5.76
C THR A 137 -1.60 3.50 6.88
N ARG A 138 -2.78 2.98 6.55
CA ARG A 138 -3.78 2.48 7.53
C ARG A 138 -3.29 1.30 8.36
N ASP A 139 -2.28 0.56 7.89
CA ASP A 139 -1.65 -0.50 8.69
C ASP A 139 -0.80 0.08 9.83
N ILE A 140 -0.38 1.34 9.72
CA ILE A 140 0.24 2.11 10.79
C ILE A 140 -0.86 2.75 11.65
N SER A 141 -1.57 3.74 11.09
CA SER A 141 -2.65 4.47 11.76
C SER A 141 -3.63 5.08 10.76
N PHE A 142 -4.80 5.53 11.30
CA PHE A 142 -5.74 6.38 10.57
C PHE A 142 -5.43 7.87 10.73
N LYS A 143 -4.59 8.24 11.72
CA LYS A 143 -4.18 9.61 11.97
C LYS A 143 -2.88 9.92 11.24
N PHE A 144 -2.91 10.96 10.42
CA PHE A 144 -1.76 11.32 9.59
C PHE A 144 -0.50 11.64 10.42
N GLY A 145 -0.64 12.33 11.55
CA GLY A 145 0.48 12.65 12.45
C GLY A 145 1.20 11.40 12.94
N GLU A 146 0.44 10.39 13.39
CA GLU A 146 1.00 9.09 13.83
C GLU A 146 1.70 8.34 12.67
N VAL A 147 1.12 8.38 11.45
CA VAL A 147 1.74 7.80 10.25
C VAL A 147 3.06 8.49 9.95
N SER A 148 3.08 9.84 10.02
CA SER A 148 4.28 10.64 9.76
C SER A 148 5.40 10.33 10.75
N GLU A 149 5.10 10.22 12.05
CA GLU A 149 6.09 9.86 13.09
C GLU A 149 6.69 8.48 12.84
N VAL A 150 5.84 7.48 12.54
CA VAL A 150 6.30 6.11 12.29
C VAL A 150 7.12 6.04 11.00
N TYR A 151 6.71 6.76 9.96
CA TYR A 151 7.47 6.86 8.72
C TYR A 151 8.87 7.44 8.96
N ASP A 152 8.97 8.55 9.75
CA ASP A 152 10.26 9.14 10.12
C ASP A 152 11.14 8.19 10.92
N MET A 153 10.54 7.43 11.83
CA MET A 153 11.24 6.42 12.62
C MET A 153 11.84 5.33 11.71
N ILE A 154 11.06 4.82 10.73
CA ILE A 154 11.51 3.78 9.81
C ILE A 154 12.63 4.29 8.90
N THR A 155 12.46 5.48 8.31
CA THR A 155 13.45 6.06 7.39
C THR A 155 14.73 6.51 8.11
N SER A 156 14.62 7.02 9.33
CA SER A 156 15.78 7.36 10.18
C SER A 156 16.57 6.12 10.58
N ALA A 157 15.93 4.96 10.69
CA ALA A 157 16.59 3.68 10.92
C ALA A 157 17.25 3.10 9.63
N GLY A 158 17.12 3.79 8.50
CA GLY A 158 17.75 3.41 7.23
C GLY A 158 16.93 2.44 6.36
N TYR A 159 15.66 2.22 6.69
CA TYR A 159 14.77 1.36 5.91
C TYR A 159 13.88 2.16 4.96
N VAL A 160 13.47 1.54 3.87
CA VAL A 160 12.49 2.09 2.94
C VAL A 160 11.09 1.59 3.34
N VAL A 161 10.07 2.41 3.12
CA VAL A 161 8.67 2.01 3.26
C VAL A 161 8.04 1.95 1.87
N ASP A 162 7.32 0.88 1.58
CA ASP A 162 6.54 0.77 0.36
C ASP A 162 5.15 0.21 0.66
N THR A 163 4.14 0.66 -0.09
CA THR A 163 2.74 0.29 0.15
C THR A 163 2.06 -0.17 -1.14
N VAL A 164 1.15 -1.15 -1.01
CA VAL A 164 0.38 -1.66 -2.14
C VAL A 164 -0.45 -0.57 -2.80
N ASP A 165 -1.08 0.29 -1.98
CA ASP A 165 -1.97 1.37 -2.42
C ASP A 165 -1.25 2.64 -2.86
N GLY A 166 0.09 2.70 -2.74
CA GLY A 166 0.88 3.87 -3.08
C GLY A 166 0.73 5.05 -2.11
N SER A 167 0.12 4.86 -0.95
CA SER A 167 -0.14 5.95 0.01
C SER A 167 1.15 6.61 0.55
N ILE A 168 2.23 5.85 0.69
CA ILE A 168 3.54 6.39 1.09
C ILE A 168 4.15 7.26 -0.02
N GLN A 169 4.10 6.81 -1.26
CA GLN A 169 4.61 7.59 -2.40
C GLN A 169 3.86 8.92 -2.57
N MET A 170 2.57 8.94 -2.24
CA MET A 170 1.79 10.18 -2.21
C MET A 170 2.27 11.13 -1.11
N MET A 171 2.69 10.63 0.06
CA MET A 171 3.24 11.44 1.15
C MET A 171 4.61 12.03 0.81
N GLU A 172 5.42 11.32 0.04
CA GLU A 172 6.75 11.76 -0.42
C GLU A 172 6.67 12.73 -1.62
N GLY A 173 5.48 12.86 -2.22
CA GLY A 173 5.24 13.69 -3.38
C GLY A 173 5.47 15.18 -3.08
N LYS A 174 5.83 15.92 -4.13
CA LYS A 174 5.88 17.39 -4.12
C LYS A 174 4.75 17.95 -4.95
N THR A 175 4.18 19.06 -4.50
CA THR A 175 3.22 19.84 -5.29
C THR A 175 3.93 20.52 -6.45
N GLU A 176 3.16 21.05 -7.41
CA GLU A 176 3.68 21.86 -8.51
C GLU A 176 4.53 23.05 -8.01
N ASN A 177 4.23 23.58 -6.83
CA ASN A 177 4.98 24.65 -6.16
C ASN A 177 6.22 24.17 -5.40
N GLY A 178 6.57 22.88 -5.47
CA GLY A 178 7.74 22.30 -4.83
C GLY A 178 7.59 22.02 -3.33
N MET A 179 6.42 22.27 -2.74
CA MET A 179 6.14 21.95 -1.33
C MET A 179 5.88 20.44 -1.17
N ASN A 180 6.38 19.84 -0.08
CA ASN A 180 6.07 18.46 0.23
C ASN A 180 4.60 18.31 0.61
N VAL A 181 3.91 17.34 0.02
CA VAL A 181 2.50 17.03 0.35
C VAL A 181 2.34 16.79 1.85
N ARG A 182 3.30 16.14 2.46
CA ARG A 182 3.37 15.86 3.89
C ARG A 182 3.34 17.13 4.76
N ASP A 183 4.13 18.14 4.41
CA ASP A 183 4.20 19.39 5.18
C ASP A 183 2.88 20.17 5.08
N ILE A 184 2.22 20.11 3.92
CA ILE A 184 0.90 20.71 3.73
C ILE A 184 -0.15 20.03 4.61
N ILE A 185 -0.21 18.69 4.60
CA ILE A 185 -1.19 17.96 5.40
C ILE A 185 -0.95 18.20 6.89
N LYS A 186 0.31 18.23 7.32
CA LYS A 186 0.68 18.51 8.71
C LYS A 186 0.20 19.90 9.15
N SER A 187 0.42 20.92 8.33
CA SER A 187 -0.04 22.28 8.63
C SER A 187 -1.56 22.39 8.76
N LEU A 188 -2.31 21.62 7.92
CA LEU A 188 -3.77 21.59 7.98
C LEU A 188 -4.30 20.86 9.24
N THR A 189 -3.62 19.81 9.69
CA THR A 189 -4.02 19.08 10.90
C THR A 189 -3.69 19.83 12.17
N ASP A 190 -2.59 20.54 12.23
CA ASP A 190 -2.18 21.35 13.39
C ASP A 190 -3.14 22.53 13.59
N THR A 191 -3.68 23.11 12.53
CA THR A 191 -4.62 24.25 12.59
C THR A 191 -6.02 23.83 13.10
N THR A 192 -6.41 22.56 12.96
CA THR A 192 -7.77 22.08 13.34
C THR A 192 -7.86 21.77 14.83
N THR A 193 -6.76 21.75 15.58
CA THR A 193 -6.75 21.40 17.01
C THR A 193 -7.02 22.62 17.94
N GLU A 194 -6.99 23.85 17.42
CA GLU A 194 -7.10 25.07 18.24
C GLU A 194 -8.49 25.67 18.38
N GLU A 195 -9.52 25.17 17.68
CA GLU A 195 -10.90 25.69 17.79
C GLU A 195 -11.92 24.62 18.15
N GLN A 196 -11.87 24.05 19.35
CA GLN A 196 -13.07 23.61 20.05
C GLN A 196 -13.42 24.65 21.11
N PRO A 197 -14.48 25.44 20.94
CA PRO A 197 -14.98 26.26 22.03
C PRO A 197 -15.46 25.32 23.14
N GLU A 198 -14.94 25.57 24.32
CA GLU A 198 -15.35 24.99 25.59
C GLU A 198 -16.88 25.05 25.69
N GLN A 199 -17.55 23.92 25.48
CA GLN A 199 -18.98 23.82 25.78
C GLN A 199 -19.12 23.91 27.29
N THR A 200 -19.46 25.10 27.78
CA THR A 200 -19.96 25.34 29.12
C THR A 200 -21.22 24.47 29.29
N GLU A 201 -21.11 23.44 30.11
CA GLU A 201 -22.28 22.69 30.59
C GLU A 201 -23.20 23.65 31.32
N PRO A 202 -24.53 23.64 31.02
CA PRO A 202 -25.47 24.40 31.81
C PRO A 202 -25.57 23.75 33.19
N SER A 203 -25.32 24.56 34.22
CA SER A 203 -25.49 24.21 35.64
C SER A 203 -26.95 23.84 35.88
N GLU A 204 -27.24 22.58 36.13
CA GLU A 204 -28.48 22.11 36.72
C GLU A 204 -28.51 22.55 38.20
N ASP A 205 -29.19 23.64 38.48
CA ASP A 205 -29.62 23.95 39.83
C ASP A 205 -31.05 24.46 39.78
N GLU A 206 -31.87 23.95 40.73
CA GLU A 206 -33.25 24.25 41.08
C GLU A 206 -34.34 23.23 40.73
N SER A 207 -34.42 22.23 41.59
CA SER A 207 -35.64 21.47 41.81
C SER A 207 -36.55 22.25 42.81
N PRO A 208 -37.80 22.54 42.47
CA PRO A 208 -38.73 23.05 43.46
C PRO A 208 -39.32 21.90 44.27
N THR A 209 -39.08 21.96 45.60
CA THR A 209 -39.72 21.13 46.63
C THR A 209 -41.22 21.39 46.66
N GLN A 210 -42.07 20.45 46.22
CA GLN A 210 -43.48 20.45 46.49
C GLN A 210 -43.78 19.73 47.79
N THR A 211 -44.18 20.53 48.79
CA THR A 211 -44.77 20.09 50.06
C THR A 211 -46.26 19.77 49.79
N ILE A 212 -46.66 18.50 49.90
CA ILE A 212 -48.11 18.15 49.98
C ILE A 212 -48.41 17.92 51.43
N GLY A 213 -49.18 18.89 52.01
CA GLY A 213 -49.79 18.77 53.30
C GLY A 213 -51.00 17.84 53.25
N GLY A 214 -51.16 17.08 54.30
CA GLY A 214 -52.19 16.09 54.51
C GLY A 214 -53.58 16.70 54.83
N GLY A 215 -54.55 15.88 54.62
CA GLY A 215 -55.92 15.94 55.07
C GLY A 215 -56.48 14.54 55.04
#